data_e8b7506f1789d92ba9e4a68b10c81ffb
#
_entry.id   e8b7506f1789d92ba9e4a68b10c81ffb
#
_cell.length_a   1.000
_cell.length_b   1.000
_cell.length_c   1.000
_cell.angle_alpha   90.00
_cell.angle_beta   90.00
_cell.angle_gamma   90.00
#
_symmetry.space_group_name_H-M   'P 1'
#
loop_
_entity.id
_entity.type
_entity.pdbx_description
1 polymer ?
#
loop_
_entity_poly.entity_id
_entity_poly.type
_entity_poly.pdbx_seq_one_letter_code
_entity_poly.pdbx_strand_id
1 'polypeptide(L)' 'MTYNFDIAYDCPVQELFVLLDSFDLKIETWESIGPGGGNPNITVSGTSENIEQFKEFYNK' A
#
# COMPACT_ATOMS: atom_id res chain seq x y z
N MET A 1 6.74 -9.78 -7.08
CA MET A 1 7.15 -9.36 -5.73
C MET A 1 5.94 -8.76 -5.01
N THR A 2 5.83 -8.96 -3.73
CA THR A 2 4.74 -8.40 -2.94
C THR A 2 5.31 -7.53 -1.82
N TYR A 3 4.48 -6.59 -1.35
CA TYR A 3 4.85 -5.70 -0.26
C TYR A 3 3.62 -5.48 0.62
N ASN A 4 3.78 -5.74 1.91
CA ASN A 4 2.71 -5.56 2.91
C ASN A 4 3.04 -4.37 3.79
N PHE A 5 2.04 -3.52 4.05
CA PHE A 5 2.26 -2.35 4.90
C PHE A 5 0.94 -1.91 5.54
N ASP A 6 1.06 -1.16 6.63
CA ASP A 6 -0.08 -0.55 7.29
C ASP A 6 -0.30 0.85 6.73
N ILE A 7 -1.57 1.20 6.53
CA ILE A 7 -1.93 2.52 6.00
C ILE A 7 -2.03 3.51 7.16
N ALA A 8 -1.40 4.67 7.00
CA ALA A 8 -1.46 5.71 8.02
C ALA A 8 -2.90 6.21 8.20
N TYR A 9 -3.28 6.56 9.43
CA TYR A 9 -4.64 7.03 9.74
C TYR A 9 -5.04 8.27 8.95
N ASP A 10 -4.10 9.15 8.67
CA ASP A 10 -4.36 10.39 7.96
C ASP A 10 -4.25 10.25 6.44
N CYS A 11 -4.01 9.04 5.94
CA CYS A 11 -3.90 8.79 4.51
C CYS A 11 -5.27 8.44 3.94
N PRO A 12 -5.82 9.26 3.03
CA PRO A 12 -7.10 8.92 2.38
C PRO A 12 -6.96 7.67 1.53
N VAL A 13 -7.79 6.67 1.80
CA VAL A 13 -7.71 5.37 1.13
C VAL A 13 -7.88 5.52 -0.38
N GLN A 14 -8.80 6.37 -0.81
CA GLN A 14 -9.04 6.57 -2.24
C GLN A 14 -7.81 7.14 -2.94
N GLU A 15 -7.13 8.08 -2.31
CA GLU A 15 -5.89 8.63 -2.88
C GLU A 15 -4.79 7.58 -2.92
N LEU A 16 -4.73 6.71 -1.92
CA LEU A 16 -3.76 5.62 -1.92
C LEU A 16 -4.00 4.68 -3.09
N PHE A 17 -5.26 4.32 -3.37
CA PHE A 17 -5.58 3.45 -4.49
C PHE A 17 -5.16 4.08 -5.82
N VAL A 18 -5.41 5.37 -6.00
CA VAL A 18 -4.96 6.09 -7.20
C VAL A 18 -3.43 6.06 -7.30
N LEU A 19 -2.76 6.27 -6.18
CA LEU A 19 -1.30 6.25 -6.13
C LEU A 19 -0.74 4.88 -6.51
N LEU A 20 -1.31 3.81 -5.95
CA LEU A 20 -0.89 2.45 -6.29
C LEU A 20 -1.07 2.16 -7.77
N ASP A 21 -2.16 2.61 -8.36
CA ASP A 21 -2.41 2.44 -9.79
C ASP A 21 -1.36 3.20 -10.61
N SER A 22 -0.96 4.38 -10.18
CA SER A 22 0.03 5.17 -10.90
C SER A 22 1.43 4.53 -10.85
N PHE A 23 1.71 3.69 -9.85
CA PHE A 23 2.95 2.92 -9.77
C PHE A 23 2.81 1.53 -10.38
N ASP A 24 1.68 1.25 -11.05
CA ASP A 24 1.39 -0.04 -11.67
C ASP A 24 1.46 -1.20 -10.65
N LEU A 25 0.92 -0.96 -9.47
CA LEU A 25 0.85 -1.95 -8.40
C LEU A 25 -0.57 -2.48 -8.27
N LYS A 26 -0.68 -3.78 -8.03
CA LYS A 26 -1.96 -4.46 -7.90
C LYS A 26 -2.22 -4.77 -6.43
N ILE A 27 -3.46 -4.54 -5.97
CA ILE A 27 -3.85 -4.88 -4.59
C ILE A 27 -4.18 -6.36 -4.54
N GLU A 28 -3.45 -7.11 -3.72
CA GLU A 28 -3.67 -8.54 -3.51
C GLU A 28 -4.61 -8.80 -2.35
N THR A 29 -4.39 -8.13 -1.21
CA THR A 29 -5.26 -8.25 -0.05
C THR A 29 -5.51 -6.89 0.56
N TRP A 30 -6.67 -6.77 1.21
CA TRP A 30 -7.07 -5.54 1.90
C TRP A 30 -7.77 -5.91 3.20
N GLU A 31 -7.33 -5.34 4.32
CA GLU A 31 -7.98 -5.49 5.60
C GLU A 31 -8.24 -4.10 6.19
N SER A 32 -9.51 -3.76 6.42
CA SER A 32 -9.88 -2.46 6.96
C SER A 32 -9.42 -2.26 8.39
N ILE A 33 -9.20 -3.36 9.12
CA ILE A 33 -8.63 -3.35 10.47
C ILE A 33 -7.46 -4.33 10.44
N GLY A 34 -6.25 -3.81 10.65
CA GLY A 34 -5.05 -4.63 10.64
C GLY A 34 -4.89 -5.49 11.89
N PRO A 35 -3.78 -6.24 11.96
CA PRO A 35 -3.50 -7.10 13.12
C PRO A 35 -3.52 -6.30 14.43
N GLY A 36 -4.15 -6.85 15.44
CA GLY A 36 -4.24 -6.18 16.74
C GLY A 36 -5.21 -5.03 16.80
N GLY A 37 -6.07 -4.87 15.79
CA GLY A 37 -7.05 -3.78 15.75
C GLY A 37 -6.43 -2.43 15.36
N GLY A 38 -5.25 -2.44 14.74
CA GLY A 38 -4.56 -1.23 14.34
C GLY A 38 -5.01 -0.67 13.00
N ASN A 39 -4.13 0.05 12.33
CA ASN A 39 -4.39 0.69 11.04
C ASN A 39 -4.76 -0.35 9.97
N PRO A 40 -5.47 0.07 8.91
CA PRO A 40 -5.74 -0.83 7.79
C PRO A 40 -4.44 -1.40 7.22
N ASN A 41 -4.50 -2.66 6.81
CA ASN A 41 -3.35 -3.37 6.26
C ASN A 41 -3.61 -3.74 4.81
N ILE A 42 -2.60 -3.62 3.98
CA ILE A 42 -2.73 -3.88 2.55
C ILE A 42 -1.50 -4.63 2.05
N THR A 43 -1.72 -5.55 1.13
CA THR A 43 -0.64 -6.22 0.41
C THR A 43 -0.78 -5.90 -1.08
N VAL A 44 0.29 -5.41 -1.67
CA VAL A 44 0.33 -5.07 -3.10
C VAL A 44 1.37 -5.93 -3.80
N SER A 45 1.20 -6.10 -5.11
CA SER A 45 2.15 -6.85 -5.94
C SER A 45 2.54 -6.03 -7.16
N GLY A 46 3.72 -6.29 -7.67
CA GLY A 46 4.26 -5.64 -8.85
C GLY A 46 5.72 -6.02 -9.05
N THR A 47 6.38 -5.31 -9.96
CA THR A 47 7.81 -5.50 -10.15
C THR A 47 8.57 -4.95 -8.94
N SER A 48 9.76 -5.49 -8.70
CA SER A 48 10.60 -4.99 -7.60
C SER A 48 10.91 -3.51 -7.77
N GLU A 49 11.11 -3.07 -9.00
CA GLU A 49 11.39 -1.67 -9.29
C GLU A 49 10.20 -0.76 -8.92
N ASN A 50 8.99 -1.15 -9.32
CA ASN A 50 7.79 -0.38 -9.01
C ASN A 50 7.55 -0.32 -7.49
N ILE A 51 7.75 -1.43 -6.80
CA ILE A 51 7.59 -1.48 -5.35
C ILE A 51 8.63 -0.60 -4.66
N GLU A 52 9.88 -0.63 -5.09
CA GLU A 52 10.92 0.23 -4.51
C GLU A 52 10.60 1.72 -4.70
N GLN A 53 10.13 2.10 -5.90
CA GLN A 53 9.74 3.49 -6.16
C GLN A 53 8.57 3.91 -5.27
N PHE A 54 7.58 3.05 -5.10
CA PHE A 54 6.44 3.33 -4.24
C PHE A 54 6.89 3.49 -2.78
N LYS A 55 7.75 2.60 -2.30
CA LYS A 55 8.25 2.65 -0.92
C LYS A 55 8.99 3.97 -0.65
N GLU A 56 9.83 4.40 -1.57
CA GLU A 56 10.52 5.68 -1.43
C GLU A 56 9.55 6.85 -1.34
N PHE A 57 8.52 6.83 -2.17
CA PHE A 57 7.52 7.90 -2.17
C PHE A 57 6.69 7.88 -0.89
N TYR A 58 6.23 6.71 -0.47
CA TYR A 58 5.28 6.58 0.64
C TYR A 58 5.94 6.84 1.99
N ASN A 59 7.21 6.51 2.14
CA ASN A 59 7.93 6.61 3.41
C ASN A 59 8.70 7.93 3.57
N LYS A 60 8.44 8.90 2.75
CA LYS A 60 9.08 10.21 2.87
C LYS A 60 8.58 11.01 4.05
#